data_bbc074651b1dcbebcfef3e3651b40f60
#
_entry.id   bbc074651b1dcbebcfef3e3651b40f60
#
_cell.length_a   1.000
_cell.length_b   1.000
_cell.length_c   1.000
_cell.angle_alpha   90.00
_cell.angle_beta   90.00
_cell.angle_gamma   90.00
#
_symmetry.space_group_name_H-M   'P 1'
#
loop_
_entity.id
_entity.type
_entity.pdbx_description
1 polymer ?
#
loop_
_entity_poly.entity_id
_entity_poly.type
_entity_poly.pdbx_seq_one_letter_code
_entity_poly.pdbx_strand_id
1 'polypeptide(L)' 'MSIPEAGTSPVDIDEAARQLELAIHDSRVAFDCIQLGELDRAHTNVITARTAVDAAENLLRAALGGGTHQPGEA' A
#
# COMPACT_ATOMS: atom_id res chain seq x y z
N MET A 1 31.12 0.17 8.14
CA MET A 1 29.92 -0.04 7.63
C MET A 1 29.06 1.17 7.61
N SER A 2 28.37 1.39 6.64
CA SER A 2 27.66 2.60 6.57
C SER A 2 26.29 2.43 7.09
N ILE A 3 25.78 3.48 7.61
CA ILE A 3 24.48 3.48 8.14
C ILE A 3 23.54 3.98 7.15
N PRO A 4 22.48 3.31 6.93
CA PRO A 4 21.50 3.77 5.97
C PRO A 4 20.94 5.09 6.41
N GLU A 5 20.72 5.94 5.49
CA GLU A 5 20.15 7.16 5.80
C GLU A 5 18.79 6.99 6.20
N ALA A 6 18.33 7.77 7.05
CA ALA A 6 16.97 7.76 7.43
C ALA A 6 16.13 8.10 6.25
N GLY A 7 15.02 7.63 6.21
CA GLY A 7 14.09 7.95 5.17
C GLY A 7 14.09 6.94 4.08
N THR A 8 14.60 7.23 2.96
CA THR A 8 14.41 6.38 1.84
C THR A 8 15.35 5.22 1.81
N SER A 9 14.86 4.03 1.66
CA SER A 9 15.68 2.91 1.45
C SER A 9 15.09 2.11 0.31
N PRO A 10 15.90 1.42 -0.45
CA PRO A 10 15.38 0.60 -1.53
C PRO A 10 14.41 -0.46 -1.02
N VAL A 11 14.63 -0.95 0.18
CA VAL A 11 13.72 -1.94 0.74
C VAL A 11 12.33 -1.37 0.94
N ASP A 12 12.26 -0.12 1.39
CA ASP A 12 10.96 0.49 1.60
C ASP A 12 10.24 0.70 0.28
N ILE A 13 10.97 1.08 -0.75
CA ILE A 13 10.35 1.28 -2.05
C ILE A 13 9.89 -0.05 -2.62
N ASP A 14 10.71 -1.09 -2.49
CA ASP A 14 10.31 -2.39 -2.97
C ASP A 14 9.10 -2.91 -2.22
N GLU A 15 9.03 -2.65 -0.94
CA GLU A 15 7.88 -3.10 -0.17
C GLU A 15 6.63 -2.34 -0.58
N ALA A 16 6.75 -1.05 -0.86
CA ALA A 16 5.60 -0.30 -1.34
C ALA A 16 5.09 -0.88 -2.66
N ALA A 17 6.01 -1.23 -3.55
CA ALA A 17 5.62 -1.83 -4.82
C ALA A 17 4.91 -3.17 -4.58
N ARG A 18 5.42 -3.95 -3.65
CA ARG A 18 4.81 -5.24 -3.36
C ARG A 18 3.41 -5.08 -2.81
N GLN A 19 3.21 -4.08 -1.95
CA GLN A 19 1.88 -3.82 -1.42
C GLN A 19 0.92 -3.40 -2.53
N LEU A 20 1.41 -2.63 -3.49
CA LEU A 20 0.56 -2.25 -4.60
C LEU A 20 0.22 -3.45 -5.48
N GLU A 21 1.15 -4.37 -5.65
CA GLU A 21 0.84 -5.58 -6.39
C GLU A 21 -0.26 -6.37 -5.71
N LEU A 22 -0.20 -6.46 -4.39
CA LEU A 22 -1.27 -7.12 -3.66
C LEU A 22 -2.60 -6.41 -3.87
N ALA A 23 -2.59 -5.08 -3.83
CA ALA A 23 -3.81 -4.33 -4.02
C ALA A 23 -4.39 -4.56 -5.42
N ILE A 24 -3.53 -4.61 -6.42
CA ILE A 24 -3.99 -4.87 -7.78
C ILE A 24 -4.63 -6.25 -7.86
N HIS A 25 -3.95 -7.24 -7.29
CA HIS A 25 -4.48 -8.61 -7.32
C HIS A 25 -5.83 -8.68 -6.62
N ASP A 26 -5.91 -8.12 -5.43
CA ASP A 26 -7.15 -8.20 -4.67
C ASP A 26 -8.27 -7.41 -5.33
N SER A 27 -7.93 -6.31 -5.98
CA SER A 27 -8.93 -5.54 -6.71
C SER A 27 -9.47 -6.33 -7.90
N ARG A 28 -8.60 -7.06 -8.58
CA ARG A 28 -9.08 -7.88 -9.70
C ARG A 28 -9.97 -9.00 -9.22
N VAL A 29 -9.61 -9.62 -8.11
CA VAL A 29 -10.45 -10.68 -7.55
C VAL A 29 -11.80 -10.08 -7.16
N ALA A 30 -11.80 -8.91 -6.54
CA ALA A 30 -13.05 -8.27 -6.15
C ALA A 30 -13.90 -7.98 -7.38
N PHE A 31 -13.27 -7.48 -8.43
CA PHE A 31 -14.00 -7.17 -9.66
C PHE A 31 -14.65 -8.44 -10.20
N ASP A 32 -13.89 -9.54 -10.25
CA ASP A 32 -14.43 -10.79 -10.75
C ASP A 32 -15.56 -11.30 -9.87
N CYS A 33 -15.44 -11.13 -8.57
CA CYS A 33 -16.51 -11.55 -7.66
C CYS A 33 -17.78 -10.78 -7.91
N ILE A 34 -17.67 -9.49 -8.21
CA ILE A 34 -18.85 -8.71 -8.55
C ILE A 34 -19.51 -9.25 -9.81
N GLN A 35 -18.71 -9.62 -10.79
CA GLN A 35 -19.25 -10.16 -12.03
C GLN A 35 -19.99 -11.46 -11.78
N LEU A 36 -19.60 -12.19 -10.77
CA LEU A 36 -20.24 -13.44 -10.43
C LEU A 36 -21.36 -13.28 -9.42
N GLY A 37 -21.60 -12.09 -8.95
CA GLY A 37 -22.64 -11.87 -7.96
C GLY A 37 -22.21 -12.22 -6.54
N GLU A 38 -20.93 -12.46 -6.33
CA GLU A 38 -20.44 -12.83 -5.00
C GLU A 38 -20.03 -11.61 -4.24
N LEU A 39 -21.00 -10.88 -3.74
CA LEU A 39 -20.74 -9.55 -3.19
C LEU A 39 -19.99 -9.58 -1.87
N ASP A 40 -20.23 -10.59 -1.05
CA ASP A 40 -19.51 -10.67 0.22
C ASP A 40 -18.03 -10.89 -0.02
N ARG A 41 -17.70 -11.74 -0.97
CA ARG A 41 -16.31 -11.97 -1.28
C ARG A 41 -15.68 -10.76 -1.92
N ALA A 42 -16.43 -10.06 -2.77
CA ALA A 42 -15.92 -8.84 -3.36
C ALA A 42 -15.60 -7.83 -2.28
N HIS A 43 -16.49 -7.68 -1.31
CA HIS A 43 -16.28 -6.72 -0.24
C HIS A 43 -15.03 -7.05 0.58
N THR A 44 -14.87 -8.34 0.91
CA THR A 44 -13.69 -8.74 1.66
C THR A 44 -12.40 -8.42 0.90
N ASN A 45 -12.40 -8.66 -0.40
CA ASN A 45 -11.21 -8.40 -1.19
C ASN A 45 -10.94 -6.91 -1.34
N VAL A 46 -11.98 -6.10 -1.37
CA VAL A 46 -11.80 -4.65 -1.41
C VAL A 46 -11.15 -4.16 -0.12
N ILE A 47 -11.59 -4.70 1.01
CA ILE A 47 -11.00 -4.30 2.28
C ILE A 47 -9.52 -4.64 2.31
N THR A 48 -9.17 -5.83 1.83
CA THR A 48 -7.77 -6.23 1.79
C THR A 48 -6.98 -5.34 0.85
N ALA A 49 -7.56 -4.98 -0.29
CA ALA A 49 -6.88 -4.11 -1.23
C ALA A 49 -6.63 -2.74 -0.61
N ARG A 50 -7.62 -2.23 0.11
CA ARG A 50 -7.49 -0.92 0.74
C ARG A 50 -6.37 -0.93 1.77
N THR A 51 -6.27 -1.99 2.56
CA THR A 51 -5.21 -2.10 3.54
C THR A 51 -3.84 -2.09 2.85
N ALA A 52 -3.72 -2.78 1.73
CA ALA A 52 -2.45 -2.79 1.02
C ALA A 52 -2.11 -1.43 0.44
N VAL A 53 -3.10 -0.72 -0.08
CA VAL A 53 -2.87 0.62 -0.59
C VAL A 53 -2.43 1.55 0.54
N ASP A 54 -3.07 1.42 1.70
CA ASP A 54 -2.68 2.24 2.84
C ASP A 54 -1.24 1.98 3.25
N ALA A 55 -0.84 0.70 3.25
CA ALA A 55 0.53 0.37 3.60
C ALA A 55 1.51 0.98 2.61
N ALA A 56 1.19 0.92 1.33
CA ALA A 56 2.06 1.51 0.31
C ALA A 56 2.13 3.01 0.48
N GLU A 57 1.01 3.64 0.79
CA GLU A 57 0.98 5.07 0.94
C GLU A 57 1.86 5.51 2.12
N ASN A 58 1.79 4.78 3.20
CA ASN A 58 2.62 5.11 4.35
C ASN A 58 4.10 4.98 4.03
N LEU A 59 4.47 3.93 3.30
CA LEU A 59 5.86 3.74 2.93
C LEU A 59 6.34 4.83 1.99
N LEU A 60 5.51 5.22 1.05
CA LEU A 60 5.89 6.27 0.12
C LEU A 60 5.98 7.60 0.80
N ARG A 61 5.08 7.87 1.73
CA ARG A 61 5.12 9.12 2.46
C ARG A 61 6.41 9.22 3.27
N ALA A 62 6.80 8.14 3.92
CA ALA A 62 8.03 8.14 4.67
C ALA A 62 9.23 8.36 3.74
N ALA A 63 9.22 7.71 2.59
CA ALA A 63 10.31 7.88 1.66
C ALA A 63 10.41 9.30 1.13
N LEU A 64 9.28 9.91 0.85
CA LEU A 64 9.29 11.25 0.32
C LEU A 64 9.61 12.31 1.35
N GLY A 65 9.15 12.12 2.57
CA GLY A 65 9.32 13.14 3.54
C GLY A 65 10.32 12.84 4.60
N GLY A 66 11.01 11.74 4.47
CA GLY A 66 11.87 11.37 5.53
C GLY A 66 11.11 11.01 6.77
N GLY A 67 9.84 10.97 6.69
CA GLY A 67 9.03 10.57 7.80
C GLY A 67 8.96 11.54 8.93
N THR A 68 9.61 12.69 8.80
CA THR A 68 9.64 13.57 9.92
C THR A 68 8.70 14.69 9.81
N HIS A 69 8.37 15.10 8.63
CA HIS A 69 7.51 16.25 8.49
C HIS A 69 6.07 15.86 8.65
N GLN A 70 5.35 16.67 9.38
CA GLN A 70 3.95 16.41 9.55
C GLN A 70 3.20 17.47 8.89
N PRO A 71 2.55 17.20 7.83
CA PRO A 71 1.86 18.24 7.08
C PRO A 71 0.91 19.01 7.94
N GLY A 72 0.30 18.37 8.82
CA GLY A 72 -0.70 19.07 9.55
C GLY A 72 -0.18 20.01 10.54
N GLU A 73 1.09 19.99 10.87
CA GLU A 73 1.49 20.89 11.81
C GLU A 73 2.11 22.01 11.31
N ALA A 74 2.22 22.15 10.18
CA ALA A 74 2.91 23.29 9.67
C ALA A 74 2.60 24.51 10.38
#